data_f3841feff8d5f85bedc10ca65e2e76d0
#
_entry.id   f3841feff8d5f85bedc10ca65e2e76d0
#
_cell.length_a   1.000
_cell.length_b   1.000
_cell.length_c   1.000
_cell.angle_alpha   90.00
_cell.angle_beta   90.00
_cell.angle_gamma   90.00
#
_symmetry.space_group_name_H-M   'P 1'
#
loop_
_entity.id
_entity.type
_entity.pdbx_description
1 polymer ?
#
loop_
_entity_poly.entity_id
_entity_poly.type
_entity_poly.pdbx_seq_one_letter_code
_entity_poly.pdbx_strand_id
1 'polypeptide(L)'
;MDPQAFVDAVREDNKTPLSRLGASKALYADTEGEMDDETVLAAAGDRAHHAAETLSAWADDESDEAAADLFADLAETERDHAETVASEHGDYEPGDPPAVQAHLRTVEGTVERLGALVGWALAAGNNADQVVGYFVGQASPMTASTFREVSGDYDDHVEETSEALATVCESDDDWERAREAAGATITADYEDYFETLEALGVNPKPVC
;
A
#
# COMPACT_ATOMS: atom_id res chain seq x y z
N MET A 1 23.02 5.98 3.24
CA MET A 1 22.31 6.16 1.93
C MET A 1 21.45 7.42 2.08
N ASP A 2 21.02 8.09 1.00
CA ASP A 2 20.00 9.16 1.13
C ASP A 2 18.60 8.59 0.84
N PRO A 3 17.51 9.28 1.29
CA PRO A 3 16.14 8.79 1.14
C PRO A 3 15.77 8.44 -0.30
N GLN A 4 16.07 9.33 -1.26
CA GLN A 4 15.72 9.12 -2.66
C GLN A 4 16.47 7.93 -3.26
N ALA A 5 17.76 7.77 -2.94
CA ALA A 5 18.54 6.63 -3.40
C ALA A 5 18.02 5.30 -2.84
N PHE A 6 17.47 5.30 -1.61
CA PHE A 6 16.80 4.15 -1.03
C PHE A 6 15.55 3.78 -1.82
N VAL A 7 14.65 4.76 -2.03
CA VAL A 7 13.40 4.55 -2.79
C VAL A 7 13.69 4.05 -4.21
N ASP A 8 14.68 4.65 -4.89
CA ASP A 8 15.08 4.23 -6.23
C ASP A 8 15.61 2.78 -6.26
N ALA A 9 16.38 2.39 -5.24
CA ALA A 9 16.87 1.02 -5.10
C ALA A 9 15.73 0.03 -4.87
N VAL A 10 14.78 0.34 -3.99
CA VAL A 10 13.58 -0.49 -3.74
C VAL A 10 12.77 -0.66 -5.03
N ARG A 11 12.54 0.43 -5.78
CA ARG A 11 11.82 0.38 -7.07
C ARG A 11 12.53 -0.47 -8.12
N GLU A 12 13.85 -0.37 -8.24
CA GLU A 12 14.60 -1.14 -9.23
C GLU A 12 14.62 -2.63 -8.90
N ASP A 13 14.83 -3.00 -7.63
CA ASP A 13 14.83 -4.39 -7.18
C ASP A 13 13.46 -5.05 -7.36
N ASN A 14 12.39 -4.28 -7.15
CA ASN A 14 11.02 -4.76 -7.17
C ASN A 14 10.25 -4.31 -8.42
N LYS A 15 10.94 -3.96 -9.49
CA LYS A 15 10.37 -3.42 -10.72
C LYS A 15 9.28 -4.30 -11.33
N THR A 16 9.46 -5.62 -11.32
CA THR A 16 8.48 -6.55 -11.88
C THR A 16 7.24 -6.65 -10.99
N PRO A 17 7.32 -6.93 -9.68
CA PRO A 17 6.17 -6.91 -8.78
C PRO A 17 5.41 -5.57 -8.86
N LEU A 18 6.07 -4.45 -8.66
CA LEU A 18 5.43 -3.12 -8.69
C LEU A 18 4.74 -2.83 -10.02
N SER A 19 5.35 -3.19 -11.16
CA SER A 19 4.71 -3.05 -12.48
C SER A 19 3.47 -3.93 -12.65
N ARG A 20 3.37 -5.04 -11.91
CA ARG A 20 2.18 -5.91 -11.94
C ARG A 20 1.08 -5.38 -11.02
N LEU A 21 1.44 -4.96 -9.84
CA LEU A 21 0.53 -4.32 -8.89
C LEU A 21 -0.02 -2.98 -9.43
N GLY A 22 0.72 -2.30 -10.29
CA GLY A 22 0.26 -1.12 -11.02
C GLY A 22 -0.44 -1.40 -12.36
N ALA A 23 -0.88 -2.62 -12.63
CA ALA A 23 -1.60 -2.98 -13.85
C ALA A 23 -3.08 -3.27 -13.56
N SER A 24 -3.95 -3.11 -14.56
CA SER A 24 -5.41 -3.32 -14.41
C SER A 24 -5.81 -4.71 -13.87
N LYS A 25 -4.93 -5.70 -13.96
CA LYS A 25 -5.15 -7.02 -13.36
C LYS A 25 -5.03 -7.01 -11.84
N ALA A 26 -4.34 -6.03 -11.23
CA ALA A 26 -4.28 -5.91 -9.79
C ALA A 26 -5.67 -5.62 -9.23
N LEU A 27 -6.36 -4.62 -9.78
CA LEU A 27 -7.73 -4.32 -9.37
C LEU A 27 -8.69 -5.50 -9.62
N TYR A 28 -8.49 -6.26 -10.72
CA TYR A 28 -9.25 -7.48 -10.98
C TYR A 28 -8.99 -8.58 -9.94
N ALA A 29 -7.78 -8.68 -9.42
CA ALA A 29 -7.45 -9.60 -8.32
C ALA A 29 -8.08 -9.12 -7.01
N ASP A 30 -7.92 -7.84 -6.65
CA ASP A 30 -8.46 -7.25 -5.41
C ASP A 30 -9.99 -7.38 -5.30
N THR A 31 -10.67 -7.41 -6.43
CA THR A 31 -12.14 -7.57 -6.52
C THR A 31 -12.59 -9.00 -6.78
N GLU A 32 -11.68 -9.97 -6.72
CA GLU A 32 -11.95 -11.37 -7.06
C GLU A 32 -12.68 -11.55 -8.41
N GLY A 33 -12.42 -10.63 -9.35
CA GLY A 33 -13.00 -10.61 -10.68
C GLY A 33 -14.33 -9.87 -10.82
N GLU A 34 -14.88 -9.35 -9.74
CA GLU A 34 -16.13 -8.58 -9.73
C GLU A 34 -15.84 -7.07 -9.90
N MET A 35 -15.74 -6.65 -11.16
CA MET A 35 -15.38 -5.28 -11.55
C MET A 35 -16.60 -4.36 -11.61
N ASP A 36 -17.28 -4.14 -10.49
CA ASP A 36 -18.31 -3.11 -10.32
C ASP A 36 -17.90 -2.05 -9.30
N ASP A 37 -18.64 -0.93 -9.26
CA ASP A 37 -18.26 0.23 -8.44
C ASP A 37 -18.25 -0.12 -6.94
N GLU A 38 -19.20 -0.94 -6.48
CA GLU A 38 -19.36 -1.32 -5.08
C GLU A 38 -18.17 -2.16 -4.62
N THR A 39 -17.81 -3.19 -5.39
CA THR A 39 -16.70 -4.08 -5.05
C THR A 39 -15.33 -3.38 -5.14
N VAL A 40 -15.15 -2.48 -6.13
CA VAL A 40 -13.92 -1.68 -6.24
C VAL A 40 -13.76 -0.73 -5.05
N LEU A 41 -14.85 -0.07 -4.61
CA LEU A 41 -14.83 0.79 -3.43
C LEU A 41 -14.58 -0.03 -2.16
N ALA A 42 -15.22 -1.20 -2.00
CA ALA A 42 -15.00 -2.07 -0.85
C ALA A 42 -13.52 -2.50 -0.74
N ALA A 43 -12.93 -2.97 -1.83
CA ALA A 43 -11.51 -3.35 -1.83
C ALA A 43 -10.57 -2.18 -1.47
N ALA A 44 -10.85 -0.98 -1.96
CA ALA A 44 -10.10 0.23 -1.58
C ALA A 44 -10.29 0.57 -0.09
N GLY A 45 -11.51 0.43 0.42
CA GLY A 45 -11.83 0.64 1.83
C GLY A 45 -11.13 -0.34 2.76
N ASP A 46 -11.07 -1.62 2.39
CA ASP A 46 -10.37 -2.66 3.16
C ASP A 46 -8.87 -2.37 3.25
N ARG A 47 -8.26 -1.93 2.15
CA ARG A 47 -6.85 -1.52 2.15
C ARG A 47 -6.59 -0.38 3.13
N ALA A 48 -7.38 0.68 3.10
CA ALA A 48 -7.24 1.84 3.98
C ALA A 48 -7.57 1.51 5.44
N HIS A 49 -8.68 0.82 5.70
CA HIS A 49 -9.11 0.45 7.05
C HIS A 49 -8.04 -0.38 7.78
N HIS A 50 -7.56 -1.44 7.14
CA HIS A 50 -6.57 -2.32 7.75
C HIS A 50 -5.16 -1.71 7.81
N ALA A 51 -4.82 -0.76 6.93
CA ALA A 51 -3.61 0.05 7.06
C ALA A 51 -3.67 0.94 8.29
N ALA A 52 -4.79 1.64 8.50
CA ALA A 52 -5.02 2.47 9.69
C ALA A 52 -4.88 1.66 11.00
N GLU A 53 -5.44 0.44 11.04
CA GLU A 53 -5.30 -0.45 12.20
C GLU A 53 -3.84 -0.88 12.44
N THR A 54 -3.12 -1.27 11.38
CA THR A 54 -1.73 -1.71 11.46
C THR A 54 -0.83 -0.57 11.93
N LEU A 55 -0.96 0.62 11.33
CA LEU A 55 -0.18 1.80 11.67
C LEU A 55 -0.48 2.30 13.09
N SER A 56 -1.75 2.25 13.52
CA SER A 56 -2.13 2.58 14.91
C SER A 56 -1.48 1.63 15.91
N ALA A 57 -1.47 0.32 15.62
CA ALA A 57 -0.83 -0.67 16.49
C ALA A 57 0.69 -0.47 16.53
N TRP A 58 1.32 -0.08 15.42
CA TRP A 58 2.73 0.26 15.38
C TRP A 58 3.04 1.52 16.19
N ALA A 59 2.23 2.57 16.07
CA ALA A 59 2.39 3.80 16.85
C ALA A 59 2.34 3.54 18.36
N ASP A 60 1.42 2.67 18.81
CA ASP A 60 1.25 2.31 20.22
C ASP A 60 2.42 1.47 20.79
N ASP A 61 3.11 0.69 19.95
CA ASP A 61 4.17 -0.26 20.33
C ASP A 61 5.59 0.25 20.00
N GLU A 62 5.71 1.36 19.25
CA GLU A 62 7.01 1.90 18.82
C GLU A 62 7.74 2.61 19.96
N SER A 63 9.04 2.35 20.07
CA SER A 63 9.89 2.95 21.10
C SER A 63 10.62 4.21 20.64
N ASP A 64 10.78 4.40 19.33
CA ASP A 64 11.30 5.64 18.76
C ASP A 64 10.15 6.66 18.63
N GLU A 65 10.23 7.77 19.34
CA GLU A 65 9.17 8.77 19.44
C GLU A 65 8.83 9.37 18.06
N ALA A 66 9.83 9.61 17.21
CA ALA A 66 9.60 10.21 15.90
C ALA A 66 8.94 9.22 14.92
N ALA A 67 9.31 7.94 14.98
CA ALA A 67 8.67 6.90 14.20
C ALA A 67 7.24 6.63 14.69
N ALA A 68 7.01 6.65 16.02
CA ALA A 68 5.66 6.51 16.59
C ALA A 68 4.73 7.64 16.14
N ASP A 69 5.21 8.89 16.18
CA ASP A 69 4.45 10.05 15.72
C ASP A 69 4.11 9.92 14.21
N LEU A 70 5.09 9.54 13.38
CA LEU A 70 4.85 9.30 11.96
C LEU A 70 3.80 8.21 11.72
N PHE A 71 3.90 7.06 12.40
CA PHE A 71 2.90 5.99 12.24
C PHE A 71 1.50 6.45 12.67
N ALA A 72 1.40 7.30 13.70
CA ALA A 72 0.13 7.86 14.14
C ALA A 72 -0.48 8.82 13.10
N ASP A 73 0.33 9.70 12.51
CA ASP A 73 -0.09 10.65 11.48
C ASP A 73 -0.55 9.92 10.21
N LEU A 74 0.22 8.91 9.76
CA LEU A 74 -0.16 8.08 8.61
C LEU A 74 -1.41 7.24 8.90
N ALA A 75 -1.60 6.76 10.14
CA ALA A 75 -2.82 6.07 10.53
C ALA A 75 -4.05 6.99 10.50
N GLU A 76 -3.90 8.29 10.78
CA GLU A 76 -4.98 9.27 10.63
C GLU A 76 -5.35 9.46 9.17
N THR A 77 -4.35 9.62 8.28
CA THR A 77 -4.57 9.71 6.82
C THR A 77 -5.31 8.48 6.29
N GLU A 78 -4.92 7.28 6.69
CA GLU A 78 -5.60 6.06 6.23
C GLU A 78 -7.02 5.92 6.79
N ARG A 79 -7.32 6.46 7.98
CA ARG A 79 -8.72 6.57 8.47
C ARG A 79 -9.54 7.52 7.62
N ASP A 80 -8.97 8.65 7.21
CA ASP A 80 -9.62 9.61 6.33
C ASP A 80 -9.92 9.00 4.95
N HIS A 81 -8.99 8.16 4.43
CA HIS A 81 -9.21 7.39 3.21
C HIS A 81 -10.38 6.40 3.38
N ALA A 82 -10.43 5.64 4.48
CA ALA A 82 -11.50 4.70 4.77
C ALA A 82 -12.86 5.41 4.93
N GLU A 83 -12.91 6.57 5.61
CA GLU A 83 -14.11 7.40 5.73
C GLU A 83 -14.56 7.95 4.37
N THR A 84 -13.62 8.32 3.53
CA THR A 84 -13.88 8.78 2.15
C THR A 84 -14.55 7.66 1.35
N VAL A 85 -14.00 6.43 1.39
CA VAL A 85 -14.60 5.25 0.75
C VAL A 85 -16.00 4.98 1.32
N ALA A 86 -16.17 5.00 2.64
CA ALA A 86 -17.46 4.76 3.28
C ALA A 86 -18.52 5.82 2.84
N SER A 87 -18.10 7.06 2.58
CA SER A 87 -19.01 8.11 2.07
C SER A 87 -19.45 7.87 0.63
N GLU A 88 -18.59 7.29 -0.22
CA GLU A 88 -18.89 6.97 -1.62
C GLU A 88 -19.69 5.66 -1.75
N HIS A 89 -19.39 4.65 -0.92
CA HIS A 89 -20.02 3.32 -0.95
C HIS A 89 -21.35 3.26 -0.17
N GLY A 90 -21.51 4.07 0.88
CA GLY A 90 -22.74 4.18 1.68
C GLY A 90 -22.91 3.13 2.77
N ASP A 91 -22.87 1.85 2.43
CA ASP A 91 -23.08 0.71 3.35
C ASP A 91 -21.79 -0.14 3.52
N TYR A 92 -20.60 0.48 3.34
CA TYR A 92 -19.31 -0.22 3.48
C TYR A 92 -19.11 -0.73 4.92
N GLU A 93 -18.81 -2.01 5.04
CA GLU A 93 -18.31 -2.65 6.25
C GLU A 93 -16.97 -3.33 5.94
N PRO A 94 -15.92 -3.17 6.78
CA PRO A 94 -14.62 -3.78 6.52
C PRO A 94 -14.68 -5.30 6.38
N GLY A 95 -14.04 -5.82 5.34
CA GLY A 95 -13.83 -7.23 5.10
C GLY A 95 -12.61 -7.81 5.83
N ASP A 96 -12.12 -8.95 5.36
CA ASP A 96 -10.88 -9.55 5.87
C ASP A 96 -9.65 -8.72 5.47
N PRO A 97 -8.60 -8.70 6.32
CA PRO A 97 -7.39 -7.94 6.03
C PRO A 97 -6.67 -8.48 4.77
N PRO A 98 -6.27 -7.59 3.84
CA PRO A 98 -5.43 -7.98 2.72
C PRO A 98 -4.12 -8.65 3.18
N ALA A 99 -3.58 -9.56 2.36
CA ALA A 99 -2.38 -10.34 2.71
C ALA A 99 -1.18 -9.44 3.07
N VAL A 100 -1.02 -8.31 2.39
CA VAL A 100 0.01 -7.32 2.71
C VAL A 100 -0.13 -6.78 4.13
N GLN A 101 -1.36 -6.55 4.62
CA GLN A 101 -1.59 -6.08 5.99
C GLN A 101 -1.31 -7.18 7.02
N ALA A 102 -1.66 -8.43 6.70
CA ALA A 102 -1.29 -9.58 7.51
C ALA A 102 0.25 -9.72 7.63
N HIS A 103 0.99 -9.47 6.54
CA HIS A 103 2.46 -9.43 6.55
C HIS A 103 2.99 -8.28 7.41
N LEU A 104 2.53 -7.04 7.21
CA LEU A 104 2.98 -5.87 7.97
C LEU A 104 2.83 -6.05 9.49
N ARG A 105 1.73 -6.66 9.94
CA ARG A 105 1.50 -6.96 11.36
C ARG A 105 2.52 -7.93 11.99
N THR A 106 3.36 -8.59 11.17
CA THR A 106 4.45 -9.45 11.65
C THR A 106 5.81 -8.76 11.69
N VAL A 107 5.91 -7.53 11.15
CA VAL A 107 7.18 -6.81 11.07
C VAL A 107 7.52 -6.19 12.43
N GLU A 108 8.73 -6.48 12.91
CA GLU A 108 9.26 -5.98 14.16
C GLU A 108 10.50 -5.11 13.91
N GLY A 109 10.73 -4.12 14.78
CA GLY A 109 11.88 -3.21 14.71
C GLY A 109 11.62 -1.96 13.86
N THR A 110 12.10 -0.80 14.37
CA THR A 110 11.84 0.52 13.78
C THR A 110 12.32 0.62 12.33
N VAL A 111 13.53 0.14 12.06
CA VAL A 111 14.15 0.19 10.73
C VAL A 111 13.37 -0.68 9.73
N GLU A 112 12.99 -1.88 10.14
CA GLU A 112 12.22 -2.82 9.33
C GLU A 112 10.79 -2.32 9.09
N ARG A 113 10.12 -1.76 10.11
CA ARG A 113 8.78 -1.15 9.96
C ARG A 113 8.79 0.00 8.97
N LEU A 114 9.74 0.92 9.08
CA LEU A 114 9.87 2.03 8.14
C LEU A 114 10.21 1.54 6.73
N GLY A 115 11.10 0.56 6.58
CA GLY A 115 11.39 -0.06 5.29
C GLY A 115 10.17 -0.72 4.66
N ALA A 116 9.44 -1.53 5.45
CA ALA A 116 8.21 -2.20 5.03
C ALA A 116 7.13 -1.19 4.61
N LEU A 117 7.02 -0.06 5.33
CA LEU A 117 6.07 1.01 5.04
C LEU A 117 6.37 1.69 3.69
N VAL A 118 7.64 1.94 3.35
CA VAL A 118 8.00 2.42 1.99
C VAL A 118 7.56 1.41 0.93
N GLY A 119 7.80 0.11 1.15
CA GLY A 119 7.38 -0.94 0.22
C GLY A 119 5.86 -0.98 0.03
N TRP A 120 5.12 -0.89 1.12
CA TRP A 120 3.66 -0.84 1.11
C TRP A 120 3.12 0.41 0.40
N ALA A 121 3.61 1.60 0.72
CA ALA A 121 3.14 2.84 0.12
C ALA A 121 3.37 2.87 -1.40
N LEU A 122 4.51 2.34 -1.89
CA LEU A 122 4.78 2.19 -3.32
C LEU A 122 3.76 1.26 -4.02
N ALA A 123 3.36 0.16 -3.39
CA ALA A 123 2.37 -0.76 -3.94
C ALA A 123 0.94 -0.17 -3.85
N ALA A 124 0.61 0.46 -2.73
CA ALA A 124 -0.70 1.09 -2.49
C ALA A 124 -0.97 2.26 -3.44
N GLY A 125 0.02 3.13 -3.69
CA GLY A 125 -0.09 4.20 -4.68
C GLY A 125 -0.36 3.66 -6.09
N ASN A 126 0.36 2.61 -6.50
CA ASN A 126 0.10 1.94 -7.77
C ASN A 126 -1.34 1.38 -7.86
N ASN A 127 -1.87 0.84 -6.76
CA ASN A 127 -3.24 0.34 -6.69
C ASN A 127 -4.26 1.48 -6.76
N ALA A 128 -4.07 2.55 -6.00
CA ALA A 128 -4.94 3.73 -6.03
C ALA A 128 -5.04 4.32 -7.45
N ASP A 129 -3.94 4.35 -8.21
CA ASP A 129 -3.93 4.75 -9.62
C ASP A 129 -4.83 3.84 -10.49
N GLN A 130 -4.94 2.55 -10.19
CA GLN A 130 -5.86 1.65 -10.91
C GLN A 130 -7.32 1.96 -10.57
N VAL A 131 -7.63 2.32 -9.31
CA VAL A 131 -8.96 2.78 -8.90
C VAL A 131 -9.31 4.09 -9.62
N VAL A 132 -8.38 5.04 -9.71
CA VAL A 132 -8.55 6.26 -10.54
C VAL A 132 -8.87 5.89 -11.99
N GLY A 133 -8.08 4.99 -12.58
CA GLY A 133 -8.28 4.52 -13.96
C GLY A 133 -9.65 3.88 -14.18
N TYR A 134 -10.10 3.09 -13.23
CA TYR A 134 -11.42 2.46 -13.24
C TYR A 134 -12.54 3.51 -13.29
N PHE A 135 -12.57 4.45 -12.34
CA PHE A 135 -13.62 5.48 -12.27
C PHE A 135 -13.57 6.49 -13.43
N VAL A 136 -12.40 6.74 -14.02
CA VAL A 136 -12.32 7.45 -15.30
C VAL A 136 -13.02 6.67 -16.41
N GLY A 137 -12.82 5.35 -16.45
CA GLY A 137 -13.50 4.44 -17.40
C GLY A 137 -15.02 4.40 -17.23
N GLN A 138 -15.50 4.51 -16.00
CA GLN A 138 -16.93 4.55 -15.64
C GLN A 138 -17.57 5.95 -15.87
N ALA A 139 -16.80 6.93 -16.33
CA ALA A 139 -17.25 8.30 -16.46
C ALA A 139 -17.73 8.95 -15.13
N SER A 140 -17.10 8.58 -14.02
CA SER A 140 -17.33 9.11 -12.66
C SER A 140 -16.20 10.08 -12.26
N PRO A 141 -16.16 11.32 -12.81
CA PRO A 141 -15.01 12.20 -12.63
C PRO A 141 -14.83 12.71 -11.19
N MET A 142 -15.88 12.74 -10.39
CA MET A 142 -15.80 13.16 -8.99
C MET A 142 -15.09 12.10 -8.18
N THR A 143 -15.53 10.85 -8.23
CA THR A 143 -14.90 9.71 -7.55
C THR A 143 -13.45 9.52 -8.03
N ALA A 144 -13.20 9.64 -9.35
CA ALA A 144 -11.84 9.63 -9.87
C ALA A 144 -10.96 10.79 -9.34
N SER A 145 -11.54 11.96 -9.03
CA SER A 145 -10.79 13.07 -8.41
C SER A 145 -10.44 12.77 -6.96
N THR A 146 -11.37 12.22 -6.20
CA THR A 146 -11.16 11.78 -4.83
C THR A 146 -10.01 10.77 -4.74
N PHE A 147 -10.00 9.74 -5.59
CA PHE A 147 -8.91 8.74 -5.58
C PHE A 147 -7.58 9.27 -6.12
N ARG A 148 -7.54 10.39 -6.87
CA ARG A 148 -6.26 11.08 -7.19
C ARG A 148 -5.66 11.77 -5.97
N GLU A 149 -6.47 12.27 -5.05
CA GLU A 149 -6.00 12.81 -3.79
C GLU A 149 -5.41 11.67 -2.94
N VAL A 150 -6.14 10.57 -2.78
CA VAL A 150 -5.65 9.35 -2.12
C VAL A 150 -4.32 8.83 -2.74
N SER A 151 -4.21 8.78 -4.08
CA SER A 151 -2.97 8.37 -4.75
C SER A 151 -1.81 9.33 -4.46
N GLY A 152 -2.09 10.65 -4.36
CA GLY A 152 -1.10 11.66 -4.00
C GLY A 152 -0.56 11.49 -2.59
N ASP A 153 -1.43 11.16 -1.63
CA ASP A 153 -1.03 10.94 -0.24
C ASP A 153 -0.06 9.75 -0.10
N TYR A 154 -0.14 8.73 -0.96
CA TYR A 154 0.85 7.65 -0.94
C TYR A 154 2.24 8.09 -1.45
N ASP A 155 2.33 9.07 -2.35
CA ASP A 155 3.63 9.66 -2.71
C ASP A 155 4.23 10.42 -1.50
N ASP A 156 3.42 11.15 -0.76
CA ASP A 156 3.82 11.83 0.47
C ASP A 156 4.24 10.80 1.55
N HIS A 157 3.50 9.70 1.73
CA HIS A 157 3.89 8.59 2.62
C HIS A 157 5.29 8.02 2.29
N VAL A 158 5.61 7.84 1.00
CA VAL A 158 6.95 7.37 0.57
C VAL A 158 8.03 8.38 0.95
N GLU A 159 7.78 9.69 0.72
CA GLU A 159 8.73 10.75 1.03
C GLU A 159 8.97 10.84 2.54
N GLU A 160 7.93 11.03 3.35
CA GLU A 160 8.01 11.18 4.80
C GLU A 160 8.64 9.95 5.47
N THR A 161 8.24 8.75 5.05
CA THR A 161 8.79 7.51 5.62
C THR A 161 10.26 7.32 5.26
N SER A 162 10.66 7.63 4.03
CA SER A 162 12.07 7.52 3.63
C SER A 162 12.96 8.57 4.30
N GLU A 163 12.42 9.76 4.60
CA GLU A 163 13.10 10.78 5.41
C GLU A 163 13.24 10.33 6.87
N ALA A 164 12.18 9.77 7.48
CA ALA A 164 12.25 9.21 8.83
C ALA A 164 13.27 8.07 8.91
N LEU A 165 13.29 7.17 7.92
CA LEU A 165 14.27 6.10 7.82
C LEU A 165 15.71 6.62 7.83
N ALA A 166 15.99 7.75 7.17
CA ALA A 166 17.31 8.38 7.18
C ALA A 166 17.73 8.91 8.54
N THR A 167 16.80 9.16 9.46
CA THR A 167 17.11 9.61 10.82
C THR A 167 17.45 8.45 11.75
N VAL A 168 16.95 7.24 11.49
CA VAL A 168 17.15 6.06 12.35
C VAL A 168 18.25 5.12 11.83
N CYS A 169 18.55 5.12 10.53
CA CYS A 169 19.63 4.32 9.96
C CYS A 169 21.00 4.90 10.29
N GLU A 170 21.79 4.19 11.12
CA GLU A 170 23.14 4.58 11.52
C GLU A 170 24.24 3.90 10.69
N SER A 171 23.91 2.82 9.96
CA SER A 171 24.86 1.97 9.24
C SER A 171 24.33 1.51 7.87
N ASP A 172 25.21 1.00 7.03
CA ASP A 172 24.83 0.38 5.75
C ASP A 172 23.97 -0.88 5.98
N ASP A 173 24.17 -1.59 7.09
CA ASP A 173 23.39 -2.76 7.47
C ASP A 173 21.92 -2.40 7.81
N ASP A 174 21.68 -1.24 8.42
CA ASP A 174 20.32 -0.75 8.67
C ASP A 174 19.58 -0.49 7.35
N TRP A 175 20.24 0.16 6.40
CA TRP A 175 19.67 0.40 5.08
C TRP A 175 19.37 -0.90 4.31
N GLU A 176 20.22 -1.93 4.45
CA GLU A 176 19.98 -3.23 3.83
C GLU A 176 18.77 -3.92 4.48
N ARG A 177 18.65 -3.92 5.81
CA ARG A 177 17.48 -4.47 6.53
C ARG A 177 16.19 -3.77 6.13
N ALA A 178 16.19 -2.44 6.04
CA ALA A 178 15.04 -1.67 5.55
C ALA A 178 14.66 -2.06 4.12
N ARG A 179 15.66 -2.23 3.23
CA ARG A 179 15.46 -2.62 1.83
C ARG A 179 14.90 -4.03 1.70
N GLU A 180 15.40 -4.97 2.50
CA GLU A 180 14.86 -6.33 2.58
C GLU A 180 13.41 -6.33 3.05
N ALA A 181 13.06 -5.54 4.08
CA ALA A 181 11.71 -5.39 4.59
C ALA A 181 10.75 -4.78 3.55
N ALA A 182 11.19 -3.74 2.83
CA ALA A 182 10.43 -3.16 1.72
C ALA A 182 10.14 -4.19 0.62
N GLY A 183 11.16 -4.95 0.22
CA GLY A 183 11.04 -6.01 -0.79
C GLY A 183 10.11 -7.13 -0.34
N ALA A 184 10.19 -7.55 0.92
CA ALA A 184 9.32 -8.58 1.49
C ALA A 184 7.85 -8.14 1.48
N THR A 185 7.57 -6.88 1.81
CA THR A 185 6.22 -6.31 1.80
C THR A 185 5.63 -6.26 0.38
N ILE A 186 6.40 -5.77 -0.59
CA ILE A 186 5.98 -5.76 -2.00
C ILE A 186 5.75 -7.20 -2.51
N THR A 187 6.57 -8.14 -2.05
CA THR A 187 6.45 -9.55 -2.43
C THR A 187 5.17 -10.15 -1.85
N ALA A 188 4.81 -9.86 -0.60
CA ALA A 188 3.58 -10.35 0.02
C ALA A 188 2.31 -9.91 -0.74
N ASP A 189 2.24 -8.63 -1.14
CA ASP A 189 1.13 -8.11 -1.96
C ASP A 189 1.13 -8.74 -3.38
N TYR A 190 2.31 -8.95 -3.95
CA TYR A 190 2.45 -9.56 -5.27
C TYR A 190 2.11 -11.06 -5.29
N GLU A 191 2.44 -11.81 -4.26
CA GLU A 191 2.11 -13.23 -4.14
C GLU A 191 0.59 -13.43 -4.03
N ASP A 192 -0.09 -12.61 -3.23
CA ASP A 192 -1.54 -12.62 -3.12
C ASP A 192 -2.21 -12.29 -4.47
N TYR A 193 -1.79 -11.22 -5.14
CA TYR A 193 -2.20 -10.91 -6.51
C TYR A 193 -2.03 -12.09 -7.46
N PHE A 194 -0.89 -12.78 -7.37
CA PHE A 194 -0.57 -13.88 -8.26
C PHE A 194 -1.47 -15.10 -8.00
N GLU A 195 -1.62 -15.48 -6.73
CA GLU A 195 -2.43 -16.63 -6.30
C GLU A 195 -3.91 -16.41 -6.61
N THR A 196 -4.43 -15.20 -6.36
CA THR A 196 -5.82 -14.86 -6.66
C THR A 196 -6.10 -14.94 -8.17
N LEU A 197 -5.23 -14.39 -9.02
CA LEU A 197 -5.42 -14.53 -10.48
C LEU A 197 -5.38 -15.99 -10.95
N GLU A 198 -4.46 -16.81 -10.41
CA GLU A 198 -4.41 -18.24 -10.74
C GLU A 198 -5.70 -18.96 -10.29
N ALA A 199 -6.22 -18.66 -9.11
CA ALA A 199 -7.48 -19.21 -8.60
C ALA A 199 -8.68 -18.83 -9.50
N LEU A 200 -8.68 -17.62 -10.05
CA LEU A 200 -9.68 -17.15 -11.02
C LEU A 200 -9.44 -17.68 -12.44
N GLY A 201 -8.39 -18.47 -12.66
CA GLY A 201 -8.04 -19.00 -13.98
C GLY A 201 -7.47 -17.96 -14.95
N VAL A 202 -7.01 -16.83 -14.43
CA VAL A 202 -6.41 -15.74 -15.20
C VAL A 202 -4.88 -15.85 -15.15
N ASN A 203 -4.22 -15.79 -16.30
CA ASN A 203 -2.76 -15.81 -16.33
C ASN A 203 -2.18 -14.51 -15.72
N PRO A 204 -1.45 -14.57 -14.59
CA PRO A 204 -0.88 -13.38 -13.97
C PRO A 204 0.29 -12.76 -14.77
N LYS A 205 0.86 -13.50 -15.75
CA LYS A 205 1.93 -13.00 -16.61
C LYS A 205 1.39 -12.06 -17.70
N PRO A 206 2.22 -11.16 -18.26
CA PRO A 206 1.78 -10.32 -19.37
C PRO A 206 1.41 -11.19 -20.57
N VAL A 207 0.41 -10.74 -21.28
CA VAL A 207 0.19 -11.21 -22.66
C VAL A 207 1.26 -10.50 -23.49
N CYS A 208 2.20 -11.26 -24.06
CA CYS A 208 3.18 -10.75 -25.01
C CYS A 208 2.50 -10.41 -26.32
#